data_f0683cb488c03dc740dfe3e2321777ce
#
_entry.id   f0683cb488c03dc740dfe3e2321777ce
#
_cell.length_a   1.000
_cell.length_b   1.000
_cell.length_c   1.000
_cell.angle_alpha   90.00
_cell.angle_beta   90.00
_cell.angle_gamma   90.00
#
_symmetry.space_group_name_H-M   'P 1'
#
loop_
_entity.id
_entity.type
_entity.pdbx_description
1 polymer ?
#
loop_
_entity_poly.entity_id
_entity_poly.type
_entity_poly.pdbx_seq_one_letter_code
_entity_poly.pdbx_strand_id
1 'polypeptide(L)'
;MXVSEXQVESXVDAYMAVQGINQEYTQKLQAVEDPEKATELQQEAQTKMQEAVSDSGLSISEYQQIAXQAGQSEELRSQIEAELTARXEQDS
;
A
#
# COMPACT_ATOMS: atom_id res chain seq x y z
N MET A 1 15.21 -0.78 -15.25
CA MET A 1 13.87 -0.56 -15.76
C MET A 1 13.15 0.57 -15.04
N UNK A 2 12.57 1.53 -15.66
CA UNK A 2 12.13 2.55 -15.06
C UNK A 2 10.82 2.34 -14.80
N VAL A 3 10.57 2.89 -13.87
CA VAL A 3 9.18 2.88 -13.44
C VAL A 3 8.50 4.13 -13.99
N SER A 4 7.41 3.96 -14.72
CA SER A 4 6.70 5.08 -15.32
C SER A 4 5.96 5.89 -14.26
N GLU A 5 5.61 7.10 -14.65
CA GLU A 5 4.80 7.92 -13.74
C GLU A 5 3.48 7.26 -13.36
N UNK A 6 2.94 6.64 -14.14
CA UNK A 6 1.79 6.01 -13.90
C UNK A 6 1.88 4.94 -12.96
N GLN A 7 2.90 4.31 -13.17
CA GLN A 7 3.14 3.28 -12.17
C GLN A 7 3.43 3.87 -10.79
N VAL A 8 4.13 4.98 -10.75
CA VAL A 8 4.35 5.66 -9.48
C VAL A 8 3.02 6.10 -8.86
N GLU A 9 2.16 6.67 -9.67
CA GLU A 9 0.85 7.10 -9.16
C GLU A 9 0.05 5.92 -8.62
N SER A 10 0.06 4.82 -9.35
CA SER A 10 -0.62 3.62 -8.90
C SER A 10 -0.03 3.05 -7.61
N UNK A 11 1.06 3.15 -7.45
CA UNK A 11 1.62 2.71 -6.48
C UNK A 11 1.38 3.36 -5.37
N VAL A 12 1.45 4.65 -5.48
CA VAL A 12 1.11 5.48 -4.33
C VAL A 12 -0.33 5.25 -3.91
N ASP A 13 -1.24 5.13 -4.89
CA ASP A 13 -2.61 4.76 -4.56
C ASP A 13 -2.67 3.46 -3.76
N ALA A 14 -1.95 2.45 -4.23
CA ALA A 14 -1.95 1.15 -3.55
C ALA A 14 -1.36 1.27 -2.15
N TYR A 15 -0.24 1.99 -2.04
CA TYR A 15 0.43 2.16 -0.75
C TYR A 15 -0.49 2.82 0.27
N MET A 16 -1.16 3.89 -0.13
CA MET A 16 -2.04 4.60 0.79
C MET A 16 -3.22 3.72 1.21
N ALA A 17 -3.78 2.97 0.27
CA ALA A 17 -4.87 2.07 0.59
C ALA A 17 -4.41 0.95 1.53
N VAL A 18 -3.24 0.38 1.27
CA VAL A 18 -2.70 -0.69 2.12
C VAL A 18 -2.43 -0.16 3.53
N GLN A 19 -1.88 1.06 3.62
CA GLN A 19 -1.64 1.66 4.93
C GLN A 19 -2.92 1.83 5.73
N GLY A 20 -3.98 2.29 5.07
CA GLY A 20 -5.25 2.46 5.74
C GLY A 20 -5.83 1.15 6.24
N ILE A 21 -5.75 0.11 5.40
CA ILE A 21 -6.23 -1.20 5.79
C ILE A 21 -5.41 -1.75 6.96
N ASN A 22 -4.10 -1.58 6.89
CA ASN A 22 -3.22 -2.06 7.93
C ASN A 22 -3.54 -1.40 9.27
N GLN A 23 -3.76 -0.09 9.26
CA GLN A 23 -4.13 0.61 10.48
C GLN A 23 -5.46 0.14 11.03
N GLU A 24 -6.44 -0.03 10.16
CA GLU A 24 -7.77 -0.49 10.57
C GLU A 24 -7.70 -1.85 11.24
N TYR A 25 -6.98 -2.78 10.63
CA TYR A 25 -6.93 -4.14 11.16
C TYR A 25 -6.00 -4.28 12.35
N THR A 26 -4.97 -3.42 12.45
CA THR A 26 -4.16 -3.38 13.66
C THR A 26 -5.03 -3.01 14.86
N GLN A 27 -5.90 -2.03 14.69
CA GLN A 27 -6.79 -1.64 15.78
C GLN A 27 -7.77 -2.76 16.13
N LYS A 28 -8.31 -3.43 15.11
CA LYS A 28 -9.22 -4.55 15.37
C LYS A 28 -8.52 -5.69 16.08
N LEU A 29 -7.28 -5.98 15.70
CA LEU A 29 -6.53 -7.06 16.32
C LEU A 29 -6.21 -6.76 17.78
N GLN A 30 -5.98 -5.49 18.11
CA GLN A 30 -5.72 -5.13 19.51
C GLN A 30 -6.90 -5.39 20.41
N ALA A 31 -8.12 -5.34 19.86
CA ALA A 31 -9.32 -5.55 20.64
C ALA A 31 -9.74 -7.02 20.75
N VAL A 32 -9.09 -7.91 20.00
CA VAL A 32 -9.48 -9.32 19.92
C VAL A 32 -8.63 -10.15 20.87
N GLU A 33 -9.27 -11.02 21.64
CA GLU A 33 -8.58 -11.94 22.53
C GLU A 33 -8.57 -13.37 22.03
N ASP A 34 -9.50 -13.72 21.14
CA ASP A 34 -9.63 -15.07 20.64
C ASP A 34 -8.64 -15.29 19.50
N PRO A 35 -7.73 -16.29 19.61
CA PRO A 35 -6.75 -16.53 18.53
C PRO A 35 -7.38 -16.86 17.19
N GLU A 36 -8.50 -17.57 17.18
CA GLU A 36 -9.16 -17.88 15.91
C GLU A 36 -9.67 -16.61 15.24
N LYS A 37 -10.22 -15.69 16.03
CA LYS A 37 -10.70 -14.43 15.50
C LYS A 37 -9.54 -13.61 14.96
N ALA A 38 -8.41 -13.61 15.67
CA ALA A 38 -7.22 -12.91 15.22
C ALA A 38 -6.74 -13.43 13.87
N THR A 39 -6.75 -14.76 13.70
CA THR A 39 -6.35 -15.36 12.43
C THR A 39 -7.30 -14.95 11.31
N GLU A 40 -8.60 -14.95 11.59
CA GLU A 40 -9.58 -14.53 10.59
C GLU A 40 -9.37 -13.08 10.18
N LEU A 41 -9.10 -12.21 11.15
CA LEU A 41 -8.87 -10.80 10.85
C LEU A 41 -7.61 -10.61 10.03
N GLN A 42 -6.55 -11.37 10.33
CA GLN A 42 -5.32 -11.28 9.54
C GLN A 42 -5.54 -11.72 8.09
N GLN A 43 -6.30 -12.79 7.90
CA GLN A 43 -6.61 -13.25 6.54
C GLN A 43 -7.48 -12.25 5.81
N GLU A 44 -8.44 -11.67 6.50
CA GLU A 44 -9.31 -10.66 5.91
C GLU A 44 -8.51 -9.44 5.50
N ALA A 45 -7.59 -8.99 6.36
CA ALA A 45 -6.75 -7.85 6.04
C ALA A 45 -5.89 -8.12 4.81
N GLN A 46 -5.33 -9.34 4.73
CA GLN A 46 -4.50 -9.70 3.60
C GLN A 46 -5.29 -9.67 2.30
N THR A 47 -6.50 -10.21 2.33
CA THR A 47 -7.37 -10.19 1.16
C THR A 47 -7.70 -8.77 0.73
N LYS A 48 -8.03 -7.92 1.70
CA LYS A 48 -8.37 -6.54 1.38
C LYS A 48 -7.18 -5.78 0.83
N MET A 49 -5.98 -6.05 1.36
CA MET A 49 -4.77 -5.39 0.84
C MET A 49 -4.49 -5.82 -0.59
N GLN A 50 -4.67 -7.10 -0.90
CA GLN A 50 -4.50 -7.58 -2.27
C GLN A 50 -5.52 -6.95 -3.21
N GLU A 51 -6.76 -6.83 -2.77
CA GLU A 51 -7.79 -6.19 -3.58
C GLU A 51 -7.46 -4.73 -3.82
N ALA A 52 -6.94 -4.04 -2.81
CA ALA A 52 -6.59 -2.62 -2.94
C ALA A 52 -5.48 -2.42 -3.97
N VAL A 53 -4.47 -3.30 -3.96
CA VAL A 53 -3.41 -3.23 -4.95
C VAL A 53 -3.97 -3.45 -6.35
N SER A 54 -4.81 -4.45 -6.50
CA SER A 54 -5.43 -4.76 -7.79
C SER A 54 -6.29 -3.59 -8.28
N ASP A 55 -7.05 -2.98 -7.37
CA ASP A 55 -7.92 -1.86 -7.72
C ASP A 55 -7.13 -0.63 -8.15
N SER A 56 -5.88 -0.51 -7.70
CA SER A 56 -5.05 0.62 -8.09
C SER A 56 -4.49 0.50 -9.51
N GLY A 57 -4.68 -0.66 -10.13
CA GLY A 57 -4.20 -0.90 -11.48
C GLY A 57 -2.90 -1.65 -11.57
N LEU A 58 -2.37 -2.14 -10.45
CA LEU A 58 -1.15 -2.93 -10.42
C LEU A 58 -1.46 -4.37 -10.05
N SER A 59 -0.68 -5.30 -10.59
CA SER A 59 -0.66 -6.64 -10.03
C SER A 59 0.12 -6.63 -8.71
N ILE A 60 -0.09 -7.65 -7.92
CA ILE A 60 0.67 -7.80 -6.67
C ILE A 60 2.16 -7.84 -6.98
N SER A 61 2.54 -8.56 -8.02
CA SER A 61 3.95 -8.67 -8.42
C SER A 61 4.52 -7.31 -8.80
N GLU A 62 3.77 -6.51 -9.56
CA GLU A 62 4.22 -5.18 -9.95
C GLU A 62 4.40 -4.28 -8.73
N TYR A 63 3.46 -4.35 -7.79
CA TYR A 63 3.56 -3.56 -6.58
C TYR A 63 4.81 -3.93 -5.78
N GLN A 64 5.08 -5.23 -5.66
CA GLN A 64 6.27 -5.68 -4.95
C GLN A 64 7.55 -5.25 -5.65
N GLN A 65 7.56 -5.25 -6.98
CA GLN A 65 8.72 -4.79 -7.73
C GLN A 65 8.98 -3.31 -7.50
N ILE A 66 7.93 -2.52 -7.49
CA ILE A 66 8.08 -1.08 -7.23
C ILE A 66 8.63 -0.87 -5.82
N ALA A 67 8.11 -1.57 -4.86
CA ALA A 67 8.61 -1.45 -3.50
C ALA A 67 10.09 -1.82 -3.39
N UNK A 68 10.31 -2.64 -4.06
CA UNK A 68 11.60 -3.05 -4.01
C UNK A 68 12.51 -2.17 -4.57
N GLN A 69 12.25 -1.69 -5.69
CA GLN A 69 13.07 -0.70 -6.36
C GLN A 69 13.16 0.60 -5.55
N ALA A 70 12.09 0.95 -4.88
CA ALA A 70 12.10 2.15 -4.05
C ALA A 70 13.14 2.04 -2.94
N GLY A 71 13.38 0.85 -2.46
CA GLY A 71 14.41 0.65 -1.45
C GLY A 71 15.82 0.80 -1.98
N GLN A 72 16.01 0.76 -3.30
CA GLN A 72 17.33 0.79 -3.92
C GLN A 72 17.59 2.04 -4.75
N SER A 73 16.56 2.82 -5.06
CA SER A 73 16.68 3.94 -5.98
C SER A 73 16.25 5.23 -5.30
N GLU A 74 17.18 6.16 -5.14
CA GLU A 74 16.84 7.47 -4.59
C GLU A 74 15.92 8.25 -5.54
N GLU A 75 16.11 8.06 -6.84
CA GLU A 75 15.28 8.76 -7.81
C GLU A 75 13.83 8.31 -7.68
N LEU A 76 13.61 7.02 -7.53
CA LEU A 76 12.26 6.51 -7.39
C LEU A 76 11.65 6.97 -6.07
N ARG A 77 12.43 6.95 -4.98
CA ARG A 77 11.93 7.46 -3.70
C ARG A 77 11.55 8.93 -3.80
N SER A 78 12.33 9.72 -4.52
CA SER A 78 12.01 11.13 -4.71
C SER A 78 10.70 11.31 -5.48
N GLN A 79 10.49 10.48 -6.49
CA GLN A 79 9.24 10.53 -7.25
C GLN A 79 8.05 10.17 -6.36
N ILE A 80 8.21 9.15 -5.54
CA ILE A 80 7.15 8.74 -4.63
C ILE A 80 6.84 9.83 -3.62
N GLU A 81 7.89 10.44 -3.05
CA GLU A 81 7.71 11.51 -2.08
C GLU A 81 7.03 12.73 -2.71
N ALA A 82 7.39 13.04 -3.95
CA ALA A 82 6.75 14.16 -4.65
C ALA A 82 5.27 13.89 -4.86
N GLU A 83 4.92 12.65 -5.20
CA GLU A 83 3.52 12.30 -5.40
C GLU A 83 2.75 12.38 -4.08
N LEU A 84 3.34 11.89 -3.00
CA LEU A 84 2.70 11.96 -1.69
C LEU A 84 2.50 13.41 -1.26
N THR A 85 3.49 14.26 -1.48
CA THR A 85 3.39 15.67 -1.15
C THR A 85 2.28 16.34 -1.96
N ALA A 86 2.20 16.03 -3.24
CA ALA A 86 1.15 16.60 -4.08
C ALA A 86 -0.23 16.22 -3.58
N ARG A 87 -0.37 15.01 -3.14
CA ARG A 87 -1.66 14.59 -2.61
C ARG A 87 -2.05 15.25 -1.32
N UNK A 88 -1.13 15.34 -0.71
CA UNK A 88 -1.31 15.96 0.45
C UNK A 88 -1.76 17.30 0.31
N GLU A 89 -1.25 18.04 -0.56
CA GLU A 89 -1.63 19.40 -0.87
C GLU A 89 -3.05 19.48 -1.40
N GLN A 90 -3.43 18.48 -2.19
CA GLN A 90 -4.79 18.45 -2.71
C GLN A 90 -5.83 18.24 -1.60
N ASP A 91 -5.44 17.57 -0.55
CA ASP A 91 -6.36 17.24 0.53
C ASP A 91 -6.53 18.38 1.53
N SER A 92 -5.64 19.34 1.51
CA SER A 92 -5.69 20.43 2.48
C SER A 92 -6.65 21.56 2.08
#